data_aca4dc8557e9d639927caff9e4de19b3
#
_entry.id   aca4dc8557e9d639927caff9e4de19b3
#
_cell.length_a   1.000
_cell.length_b   1.000
_cell.length_c   1.000
_cell.angle_alpha   90.00
_cell.angle_beta   90.00
_cell.angle_gamma   90.00
#
_symmetry.space_group_name_H-M   'P 1'
#
loop_
_entity.id
_entity.type
_entity.pdbx_description
1 polymer ?
#
loop_
_entity_poly.entity_id
_entity_poly.type
_entity_poly.pdbx_seq_one_letter_code
_entity_poly.pdbx_strand_id
1 'polypeptide(L)'
;MSYTLRGRLETRLAASFVPLAAACVVALVLESWWPVELAAIMIGTGLALDGTIYHWLFSYQPGWLALPLALLELGVLMAIVSAFGIPAPLDFALLFFAGSWLLGQILVHAGFPVARLSYGEDGGELGNAGPAAAAAAVAVFAAAGGVAWATQPPTVHLSAGIHQGPLLIDHSQKLIGDRGAVVRGGIVITSDDVTVRNIAFTGGEIGIEIDGAENVKIEHVRISGTSLDAIQARRASVTIRDCLIHSPVGEYTQGIDISFAFDLPPSFIEGCTILGGREGIVTHFANVHIQDNHVSGTTLRALGLTEMSMVMVEGNDVQNALGVGIYCGDYSECMIEDNVVGGTRPDMASGDRTRL
;
A
#
# COMPACT_ATOMS: atom_id res chain seq x y z
N MET A 1 22.69 31.64 25.74
CA MET A 1 21.54 31.90 24.85
C MET A 1 20.39 31.03 25.31
N SER A 2 19.28 31.62 25.79
CA SER A 2 18.09 30.88 26.21
C SER A 2 17.20 30.66 24.98
N TYR A 3 17.14 29.44 24.49
CA TYR A 3 16.15 29.07 23.49
C TYR A 3 14.74 29.17 24.07
N THR A 4 13.88 30.01 23.52
CA THR A 4 12.47 29.99 23.90
C THR A 4 11.79 28.79 23.25
N LEU A 5 10.86 28.14 23.95
CA LEU A 5 10.03 27.06 23.41
C LEU A 5 9.35 27.46 22.09
N ARG A 6 8.82 28.67 22.06
CA ARG A 6 8.15 29.23 20.87
C ARG A 6 9.11 29.29 19.67
N GLY A 7 10.31 29.83 19.86
CA GLY A 7 11.30 29.91 18.77
C GLY A 7 11.73 28.55 18.23
N ARG A 8 11.84 27.52 19.07
CA ARG A 8 12.12 26.14 18.63
C ARG A 8 10.98 25.58 17.78
N LEU A 9 9.75 25.72 18.27
CA LEU A 9 8.57 25.23 17.54
C LEU A 9 8.39 25.94 16.19
N GLU A 10 8.57 27.26 16.15
CA GLU A 10 8.51 28.04 14.91
C GLU A 10 9.59 27.61 13.91
N THR A 11 10.83 27.41 14.36
CA THR A 11 11.93 26.97 13.51
C THR A 11 11.68 25.55 12.98
N ARG A 12 11.19 24.65 13.82
CA ARG A 12 10.89 23.29 13.42
C ARG A 12 9.72 23.22 12.44
N LEU A 13 8.67 23.98 12.68
CA LEU A 13 7.55 24.12 11.75
C LEU A 13 8.01 24.64 10.38
N ALA A 14 8.81 25.72 10.36
CA ALA A 14 9.34 26.24 9.11
C ALA A 14 10.22 25.20 8.36
N ALA A 15 11.10 24.51 9.09
CA ALA A 15 11.91 23.44 8.51
C ALA A 15 11.08 22.24 8.00
N SER A 16 9.91 22.03 8.55
CA SER A 16 9.01 20.91 8.19
C SER A 16 8.31 21.08 6.84
N PHE A 17 8.21 22.31 6.31
CA PHE A 17 7.60 22.53 5.00
C PHE A 17 8.34 21.83 3.88
N VAL A 18 9.65 21.75 3.94
CA VAL A 18 10.47 21.16 2.89
C VAL A 18 10.31 19.64 2.83
N PRO A 19 10.48 18.87 3.94
CA PRO A 19 10.24 17.43 3.93
C PRO A 19 8.78 17.09 3.59
N LEU A 20 7.81 17.89 4.03
CA LEU A 20 6.42 17.66 3.68
C LEU A 20 6.16 17.85 2.18
N ALA A 21 6.70 18.92 1.59
CA ALA A 21 6.59 19.13 0.14
C ALA A 21 7.26 18.00 -0.65
N ALA A 22 8.45 17.56 -0.22
CA ALA A 22 9.14 16.43 -0.83
C ALA A 22 8.32 15.14 -0.70
N ALA A 23 7.76 14.87 0.48
CA ALA A 23 6.90 13.72 0.70
C ALA A 23 5.65 13.73 -0.20
N CYS A 24 5.03 14.89 -0.42
CA CYS A 24 3.92 15.02 -1.35
C CYS A 24 4.34 14.70 -2.80
N VAL A 25 5.50 15.17 -3.24
CA VAL A 25 6.02 14.84 -4.58
C VAL A 25 6.28 13.33 -4.69
N VAL A 26 6.92 12.73 -3.69
CA VAL A 26 7.19 11.29 -3.67
C VAL A 26 5.89 10.49 -3.65
N ALA A 27 4.89 10.90 -2.87
CA ALA A 27 3.58 10.28 -2.82
C ALA A 27 2.86 10.27 -4.18
N LEU A 28 2.95 11.38 -4.92
CA LEU A 28 2.41 11.47 -6.29
C LEU A 28 3.14 10.53 -7.26
N VAL A 29 4.46 10.40 -7.12
CA VAL A 29 5.28 9.53 -7.98
C VAL A 29 5.04 8.05 -7.67
N LEU A 30 4.90 7.70 -6.38
CA LEU A 30 4.66 6.32 -5.94
C LEU A 30 3.18 5.93 -6.00
N GLU A 31 2.28 6.86 -6.34
CA GLU A 31 0.82 6.66 -6.27
C GLU A 31 0.36 6.11 -4.89
N SER A 32 1.03 6.57 -3.82
CA SER A 32 0.80 6.08 -2.46
C SER A 32 0.99 7.19 -1.43
N TRP A 33 0.14 7.23 -0.41
CA TRP A 33 0.14 8.28 0.62
C TRP A 33 1.13 8.05 1.77
N TRP A 34 1.71 6.86 1.93
CA TRP A 34 2.61 6.56 3.05
C TRP A 34 3.81 7.53 3.20
N PRO A 35 4.39 8.16 2.15
CA PRO A 35 5.45 9.15 2.34
C PRO A 35 4.96 10.41 3.08
N VAL A 36 3.72 10.83 2.82
CA VAL A 36 3.10 11.97 3.52
C VAL A 36 2.79 11.61 4.96
N GLU A 37 2.31 10.41 5.23
CA GLU A 37 2.06 9.89 6.57
C GLU A 37 3.35 9.80 7.38
N LEU A 38 4.42 9.28 6.80
CA LEU A 38 5.75 9.24 7.40
C LEU A 38 6.23 10.66 7.74
N ALA A 39 6.12 11.60 6.81
CA ALA A 39 6.50 12.99 7.04
C ALA A 39 5.67 13.65 8.14
N ALA A 40 4.37 13.43 8.17
CA ALA A 40 3.47 13.97 9.19
C ALA A 40 3.81 13.43 10.58
N ILE A 41 4.06 12.12 10.71
CA ILE A 41 4.47 11.50 11.97
C ILE A 41 5.84 12.03 12.41
N MET A 42 6.79 12.15 11.51
CA MET A 42 8.12 12.69 11.80
C MET A 42 8.03 14.13 12.32
N ILE A 43 7.22 14.98 11.68
CA ILE A 43 7.00 16.37 12.08
C ILE A 43 6.31 16.41 13.46
N GLY A 44 5.23 15.65 13.64
CA GLY A 44 4.47 15.58 14.89
C GLY A 44 5.31 15.08 16.07
N THR A 45 6.06 14.00 15.86
CA THR A 45 6.99 13.43 16.87
C THR A 45 8.05 14.45 17.26
N GLY A 46 8.66 15.10 16.27
CA GLY A 46 9.67 16.10 16.51
C GLY A 46 9.14 17.32 17.28
N LEU A 47 7.95 17.83 16.93
CA LEU A 47 7.29 18.92 17.65
C LEU A 47 6.94 18.52 19.10
N ALA A 48 6.45 17.30 19.30
CA ALA A 48 6.13 16.79 20.62
C ALA A 48 7.38 16.64 21.50
N LEU A 49 8.49 16.13 20.95
CA LEU A 49 9.75 16.00 21.68
C LEU A 49 10.36 17.37 22.01
N ASP A 50 10.32 18.34 21.09
CA ASP A 50 10.77 19.70 21.37
C ASP A 50 9.91 20.39 22.42
N GLY A 51 8.59 20.19 22.35
CA GLY A 51 7.65 20.79 23.30
C GLY A 51 7.70 20.22 24.71
N THR A 52 8.20 18.99 24.87
CA THR A 52 8.20 18.26 26.14
C THR A 52 9.60 17.99 26.65
N ILE A 53 10.25 16.96 26.10
CA ILE A 53 11.50 16.42 26.63
C ILE A 53 12.67 17.39 26.40
N TYR A 54 12.79 17.92 25.18
CA TYR A 54 13.92 18.78 24.85
C TYR A 54 13.84 20.14 25.52
N HIS A 55 12.65 20.69 25.68
CA HIS A 55 12.48 21.95 26.41
C HIS A 55 12.76 21.79 27.90
N TRP A 56 12.34 20.67 28.50
CA TRP A 56 12.47 20.42 29.92
C TRP A 56 13.88 19.99 30.33
N LEU A 57 14.53 19.09 29.51
CA LEU A 57 15.87 18.57 29.82
C LEU A 57 17.02 19.51 29.41
N PHE A 58 16.82 20.33 28.38
CA PHE A 58 17.90 21.05 27.73
C PHE A 58 17.55 22.50 27.43
N SER A 59 17.62 23.33 28.46
CA SER A 59 17.68 24.78 28.25
C SER A 59 18.94 25.20 27.46
N TYR A 60 19.92 24.31 27.36
CA TYR A 60 21.17 24.47 26.59
C TYR A 60 21.55 23.13 25.96
N GLN A 61 21.61 23.02 24.64
CA GLN A 61 22.06 21.81 23.94
C GLN A 61 23.55 21.92 23.61
N PRO A 62 24.44 21.20 24.30
CA PRO A 62 25.79 21.01 23.82
C PRO A 62 25.76 20.19 22.52
N GLY A 63 26.53 20.60 21.52
CA GLY A 63 26.52 20.00 20.16
C GLY A 63 26.74 18.47 20.13
N TRP A 64 27.41 17.90 21.15
CA TRP A 64 27.60 16.45 21.24
C TRP A 64 26.32 15.65 21.57
N LEU A 65 25.28 16.30 22.12
CA LEU A 65 23.99 15.66 22.35
C LEU A 65 23.12 15.55 21.12
N ALA A 66 23.46 16.25 20.04
CA ALA A 66 22.65 16.26 18.82
C ALA A 66 22.47 14.86 18.23
N LEU A 67 23.55 14.07 18.17
CA LEU A 67 23.50 12.71 17.63
C LEU A 67 22.68 11.74 18.50
N PRO A 68 22.90 11.61 19.82
CA PRO A 68 22.05 10.79 20.69
C PRO A 68 20.56 11.17 20.63
N LEU A 69 20.25 12.45 20.53
CA LEU A 69 18.86 12.93 20.44
C LEU A 69 18.25 12.59 19.10
N ALA A 70 19.01 12.71 17.99
CA ALA A 70 18.54 12.29 16.67
C ALA A 70 18.25 10.78 16.61
N LEU A 71 19.10 9.96 17.24
CA LEU A 71 18.89 8.51 17.34
C LEU A 71 17.66 8.17 18.20
N LEU A 72 17.42 8.90 19.28
CA LEU A 72 16.21 8.74 20.09
C LEU A 72 14.97 9.10 19.29
N GLU A 73 15.00 10.22 18.58
CA GLU A 73 13.91 10.68 17.74
C GLU A 73 13.58 9.68 16.62
N LEU A 74 14.62 9.15 15.98
CA LEU A 74 14.49 8.08 14.98
C LEU A 74 13.86 6.82 15.59
N GLY A 75 14.30 6.39 16.78
CA GLY A 75 13.75 5.22 17.47
C GLY A 75 12.26 5.39 17.78
N VAL A 76 11.84 6.56 18.26
CA VAL A 76 10.43 6.89 18.51
C VAL A 76 9.63 6.91 17.21
N LEU A 77 10.18 7.52 16.16
CA LEU A 77 9.56 7.53 14.83
C LEU A 77 9.30 6.11 14.31
N MET A 78 10.31 5.25 14.34
CA MET A 78 10.21 3.87 13.87
C MET A 78 9.20 3.05 14.69
N ALA A 79 9.15 3.26 16.00
CA ALA A 79 8.16 2.61 16.86
C ALA A 79 6.71 3.03 16.49
N ILE A 80 6.50 4.32 16.19
CA ILE A 80 5.19 4.85 15.77
C ILE A 80 4.81 4.30 14.38
N VAL A 81 5.73 4.36 13.41
CA VAL A 81 5.51 3.85 12.04
C VAL A 81 5.11 2.37 12.09
N SER A 82 5.82 1.57 12.90
CA SER A 82 5.48 0.15 13.11
C SER A 82 4.11 -0.05 13.77
N ALA A 83 3.78 0.77 14.77
CA ALA A 83 2.51 0.65 15.49
C ALA A 83 1.29 1.03 14.61
N PHE A 84 1.46 1.92 13.65
CA PHE A 84 0.42 2.31 12.69
C PHE A 84 0.41 1.46 11.42
N GLY A 85 1.31 0.47 11.28
CA GLY A 85 1.37 -0.41 10.12
C GLY A 85 1.70 0.31 8.81
N ILE A 86 2.42 1.44 8.87
CA ILE A 86 2.76 2.20 7.66
C ILE A 86 3.81 1.42 6.87
N PRO A 87 3.58 1.10 5.59
CA PRO A 87 4.48 0.28 4.76
C PRO A 87 5.67 1.11 4.24
N ALA A 88 6.38 1.78 5.15
CA ALA A 88 7.54 2.59 4.80
C ALA A 88 8.79 1.71 4.78
N PRO A 89 9.50 1.57 3.64
CA PRO A 89 10.79 0.89 3.61
C PRO A 89 11.77 1.52 4.60
N LEU A 90 12.47 0.70 5.36
CA LEU A 90 13.35 1.17 6.44
C LEU A 90 14.45 2.09 5.92
N ASP A 91 15.03 1.76 4.80
CA ASP A 91 16.08 2.54 4.13
C ASP A 91 15.56 3.92 3.70
N PHE A 92 14.36 4.00 3.15
CA PHE A 92 13.72 5.28 2.82
C PHE A 92 13.43 6.10 4.08
N ALA A 93 12.87 5.49 5.13
CA ALA A 93 12.59 6.18 6.40
C ALA A 93 13.88 6.75 7.02
N LEU A 94 14.98 5.98 6.99
CA LEU A 94 16.31 6.42 7.46
C LEU A 94 16.88 7.56 6.62
N LEU A 95 16.83 7.47 5.30
CA LEU A 95 17.32 8.52 4.39
C LEU A 95 16.48 9.80 4.52
N PHE A 96 15.15 9.66 4.60
CA PHE A 96 14.25 10.79 4.75
C PHE A 96 14.45 11.50 6.09
N PHE A 97 14.60 10.74 7.19
CA PHE A 97 14.92 11.29 8.52
C PHE A 97 16.27 11.99 8.54
N ALA A 98 17.33 11.32 8.07
CA ALA A 98 18.68 11.87 8.05
C ALA A 98 18.76 13.13 7.17
N GLY A 99 18.14 13.12 6.00
CA GLY A 99 18.07 14.27 5.10
C GLY A 99 17.33 15.45 5.72
N SER A 100 16.19 15.20 6.35
CA SER A 100 15.39 16.23 7.02
C SER A 100 16.11 16.80 8.24
N TRP A 101 16.76 15.95 9.04
CA TRP A 101 17.57 16.37 10.19
C TRP A 101 18.76 17.22 9.75
N LEU A 102 19.51 16.77 8.73
CA LEU A 102 20.63 17.51 8.18
C LEU A 102 20.20 18.87 7.62
N LEU A 103 19.08 18.90 6.87
CA LEU A 103 18.49 20.14 6.37
C LEU A 103 18.12 21.09 7.51
N GLY A 104 17.50 20.58 8.56
CA GLY A 104 17.16 21.35 9.75
C GLY A 104 18.40 21.98 10.38
N GLN A 105 19.51 21.22 10.52
CA GLN A 105 20.78 21.74 11.02
C GLN A 105 21.38 22.81 10.09
N ILE A 106 21.36 22.59 8.78
CA ILE A 106 21.86 23.55 7.79
C ILE A 106 21.07 24.86 7.87
N LEU A 107 19.73 24.79 7.90
CA LEU A 107 18.86 25.97 7.99
C LEU A 107 19.08 26.77 9.28
N VAL A 108 19.27 26.08 10.41
CA VAL A 108 19.57 26.71 11.70
C VAL A 108 20.93 27.42 11.64
N HIS A 109 21.97 26.78 11.11
CA HIS A 109 23.31 27.34 11.03
C HIS A 109 23.46 28.38 9.92
N ALA A 110 22.69 28.29 8.84
CA ALA A 110 22.69 29.24 7.74
C ALA A 110 21.96 30.57 8.07
N GLY A 111 21.40 30.70 9.27
CA GLY A 111 20.73 31.92 9.71
C GLY A 111 19.49 32.27 8.89
N PHE A 112 18.70 31.30 8.55
CA PHE A 112 17.39 31.57 7.93
C PHE A 112 16.64 32.61 8.76
N PRO A 113 15.86 33.54 8.17
CA PRO A 113 15.19 34.62 8.90
C PRO A 113 14.34 34.15 10.10
N VAL A 114 13.78 32.93 10.01
CA VAL A 114 13.01 32.30 11.11
C VAL A 114 13.91 31.90 12.27
N ALA A 115 15.14 31.44 12.00
CA ALA A 115 16.13 31.14 13.04
C ALA A 115 16.57 32.39 13.79
N ARG A 116 16.60 33.56 13.15
CA ARG A 116 16.90 34.85 13.83
C ARG A 116 15.85 35.21 14.87
N LEU A 117 14.59 34.92 14.62
CA LEU A 117 13.49 35.12 15.59
C LEU A 117 13.67 34.22 16.84
N SER A 118 14.36 33.11 16.70
CA SER A 118 14.58 32.13 17.77
C SER A 118 15.82 32.44 18.62
N TYR A 119 16.80 33.15 18.09
CA TYR A 119 18.11 33.35 18.72
C TYR A 119 18.26 34.72 19.44
N GLY A 120 17.28 35.61 19.38
CA GLY A 120 17.38 36.96 19.90
C GLY A 120 18.24 37.89 19.05
N GLU A 121 18.24 39.19 19.37
CA GLU A 121 18.81 40.28 18.56
C GLU A 121 20.35 40.24 18.35
N ASP A 122 21.07 39.38 19.07
CA ASP A 122 22.54 39.29 19.01
C ASP A 122 23.08 38.28 17.99
N GLY A 123 22.28 37.90 16.99
CA GLY A 123 22.68 37.00 15.91
C GLY A 123 23.78 37.64 15.06
N GLY A 124 25.02 37.19 15.23
CA GLY A 124 26.18 37.62 14.44
C GLY A 124 25.93 37.54 12.95
N GLU A 125 26.61 38.40 12.21
CA GLU A 125 26.57 38.47 10.72
C GLU A 125 26.78 37.05 10.12
N LEU A 126 25.68 36.42 9.70
CA LEU A 126 25.74 35.20 8.91
C LEU A 126 25.79 35.60 7.44
N GLY A 127 27.01 35.63 6.92
CA GLY A 127 27.26 35.81 5.49
C GLY A 127 26.57 34.76 4.63
N ASN A 128 26.53 35.01 3.35
CA ASN A 128 26.03 34.32 2.14
C ASN A 128 25.77 32.76 2.17
N ALA A 129 25.51 32.14 3.32
CA ALA A 129 25.28 30.69 3.43
C ALA A 129 23.85 30.26 3.01
N GLY A 130 22.90 31.20 2.93
CA GLY A 130 21.51 30.90 2.57
C GLY A 130 21.35 30.23 1.18
N PRO A 131 21.98 30.72 0.11
CA PRO A 131 21.91 30.08 -1.20
C PRO A 131 22.57 28.70 -1.24
N ALA A 132 23.70 28.52 -0.52
CA ALA A 132 24.39 27.23 -0.44
C ALA A 132 23.56 26.19 0.34
N ALA A 133 22.91 26.59 1.43
CA ALA A 133 22.01 25.73 2.19
C ALA A 133 20.77 25.32 1.39
N ALA A 134 20.18 26.27 0.65
CA ALA A 134 19.07 25.97 -0.25
C ALA A 134 19.47 25.02 -1.38
N ALA A 135 20.65 25.23 -1.99
CA ALA A 135 21.20 24.35 -3.02
C ALA A 135 21.48 22.94 -2.48
N ALA A 136 22.06 22.82 -1.28
CA ALA A 136 22.30 21.52 -0.62
C ALA A 136 20.98 20.81 -0.32
N ALA A 137 19.96 21.53 0.16
CA ALA A 137 18.63 20.98 0.38
C ALA A 137 18.04 20.41 -0.92
N VAL A 138 18.03 21.21 -1.99
CA VAL A 138 17.54 20.79 -3.32
C VAL A 138 18.32 19.56 -3.79
N ALA A 139 19.65 19.53 -3.62
CA ALA A 139 20.47 18.38 -4.02
C ALA A 139 20.12 17.10 -3.23
N VAL A 140 19.90 17.20 -1.91
CA VAL A 140 19.48 16.07 -1.08
C VAL A 140 18.13 15.54 -1.50
N PHE A 141 17.15 16.42 -1.74
CA PHE A 141 15.81 16.02 -2.18
C PHE A 141 15.80 15.50 -3.62
N ALA A 142 16.59 16.08 -4.52
CA ALA A 142 16.76 15.56 -5.87
C ALA A 142 17.42 14.16 -5.86
N ALA A 143 18.41 13.94 -4.98
CA ALA A 143 19.03 12.64 -4.80
C ALA A 143 18.03 11.62 -4.20
N ALA A 144 17.28 12.00 -3.15
CA ALA A 144 16.26 11.13 -2.56
C ALA A 144 15.13 10.81 -3.56
N GLY A 145 14.66 11.81 -4.31
CA GLY A 145 13.68 11.62 -5.39
C GLY A 145 14.24 10.77 -6.53
N GLY A 146 15.52 10.94 -6.87
CA GLY A 146 16.21 10.13 -7.86
C GLY A 146 16.37 8.68 -7.45
N VAL A 147 16.67 8.40 -6.18
CA VAL A 147 16.72 7.04 -5.64
C VAL A 147 15.33 6.42 -5.65
N ALA A 148 14.31 7.12 -5.14
CA ALA A 148 12.94 6.64 -5.17
C ALA A 148 12.44 6.34 -6.59
N TRP A 149 12.83 7.16 -7.56
CA TRP A 149 12.51 6.93 -8.97
C TRP A 149 13.28 5.76 -9.58
N ALA A 150 14.57 5.62 -9.25
CA ALA A 150 15.42 4.54 -9.76
C ALA A 150 15.07 3.16 -9.16
N THR A 151 14.42 3.13 -8.00
CA THR A 151 13.94 1.89 -7.36
C THR A 151 12.54 1.49 -7.79
N GLN A 152 11.86 2.29 -8.61
CA GLN A 152 10.56 1.89 -9.12
C GLN A 152 10.67 0.71 -10.08
N PRO A 153 9.73 -0.26 -9.99
CA PRO A 153 9.64 -1.32 -10.96
C PRO A 153 9.54 -0.76 -12.39
N PRO A 154 10.30 -1.28 -13.34
CA PRO A 154 10.25 -0.84 -14.72
C PRO A 154 8.84 -0.99 -15.29
N THR A 155 8.41 -0.06 -16.11
CA THR A 155 7.11 -0.13 -16.78
C THR A 155 7.27 -0.75 -18.16
N VAL A 156 6.54 -1.86 -18.38
CA VAL A 156 6.44 -2.55 -19.67
C VAL A 156 5.06 -2.29 -20.24
N HIS A 157 4.99 -1.74 -21.43
CA HIS A 157 3.74 -1.53 -22.15
C HIS A 157 3.44 -2.71 -23.07
N LEU A 158 2.24 -3.28 -22.89
CA LEU A 158 1.72 -4.31 -23.77
C LEU A 158 0.87 -3.61 -24.85
N SER A 159 1.32 -3.63 -26.09
CA SER A 159 0.63 -2.98 -27.20
C SER A 159 -0.77 -3.54 -27.45
N ALA A 160 -1.62 -2.74 -28.11
CA ALA A 160 -2.92 -3.23 -28.57
C ALA A 160 -2.78 -4.47 -29.45
N GLY A 161 -3.72 -5.42 -29.30
CA GLY A 161 -3.73 -6.66 -30.06
C GLY A 161 -3.67 -7.91 -29.18
N ILE A 162 -3.54 -9.08 -29.81
CA ILE A 162 -3.54 -10.38 -29.15
C ILE A 162 -2.11 -10.85 -28.94
N HIS A 163 -1.76 -11.08 -27.69
CA HIS A 163 -0.50 -11.68 -27.25
C HIS A 163 -0.74 -13.10 -26.80
N GLN A 164 0.12 -14.02 -27.22
CA GLN A 164 0.01 -15.43 -26.82
C GLN A 164 0.71 -15.61 -25.46
N GLY A 165 0.00 -16.20 -24.53
CA GLY A 165 0.49 -16.57 -23.21
C GLY A 165 0.67 -18.09 -23.06
N PRO A 166 0.95 -18.58 -21.83
CA PRO A 166 1.10 -17.74 -20.66
C PRO A 166 2.34 -16.85 -20.71
N LEU A 167 2.19 -15.60 -20.31
CA LEU A 167 3.32 -14.71 -20.10
C LEU A 167 3.92 -14.98 -18.71
N LEU A 168 5.24 -15.00 -18.58
CA LEU A 168 5.92 -15.16 -17.31
C LEU A 168 6.45 -13.82 -16.81
N ILE A 169 6.13 -13.46 -15.57
CA ILE A 169 6.69 -12.32 -14.83
C ILE A 169 7.48 -12.87 -13.65
N ASP A 170 8.80 -12.88 -13.78
CA ASP A 170 9.75 -13.40 -12.80
C ASP A 170 10.64 -12.30 -12.17
N HIS A 171 10.32 -11.04 -12.42
CA HIS A 171 10.99 -9.89 -11.83
C HIS A 171 9.99 -8.72 -11.61
N SER A 172 10.31 -7.88 -10.66
CA SER A 172 9.50 -6.70 -10.30
C SER A 172 9.28 -5.79 -11.51
N GLN A 173 8.02 -5.55 -11.89
CA GLN A 173 7.65 -4.69 -13.01
C GLN A 173 6.18 -4.24 -12.98
N LYS A 174 5.89 -3.17 -13.72
CA LYS A 174 4.52 -2.73 -14.02
C LYS A 174 4.19 -3.12 -15.45
N LEU A 175 3.30 -4.09 -15.66
CA LEU A 175 2.78 -4.47 -16.97
C LEU A 175 1.48 -3.72 -17.25
N ILE A 176 1.51 -2.76 -18.15
CA ILE A 176 0.36 -1.91 -18.47
C ILE A 176 -0.07 -2.15 -19.92
N GLY A 177 -1.33 -2.55 -20.10
CA GLY A 177 -1.89 -2.74 -21.44
C GLY A 177 -2.34 -1.44 -22.07
N ASP A 178 -2.02 -1.25 -23.34
CA ASP A 178 -2.65 -0.26 -24.18
C ASP A 178 -4.11 -0.63 -24.43
N ARG A 179 -4.94 0.35 -24.81
CA ARG A 179 -6.36 0.07 -25.10
C ARG A 179 -6.52 -1.00 -26.17
N GLY A 180 -7.09 -2.15 -25.79
CA GLY A 180 -7.24 -3.31 -26.64
C GLY A 180 -6.11 -4.35 -26.57
N ALA A 181 -5.23 -4.26 -25.58
CA ALA A 181 -4.29 -5.33 -25.27
C ALA A 181 -5.02 -6.56 -24.73
N VAL A 182 -4.78 -7.72 -25.31
CA VAL A 182 -5.38 -9.01 -24.93
C VAL A 182 -4.29 -10.06 -24.80
N VAL A 183 -4.27 -10.76 -23.68
CA VAL A 183 -3.42 -11.95 -23.49
C VAL A 183 -4.30 -13.20 -23.56
N ARG A 184 -3.95 -14.12 -24.46
CA ARG A 184 -4.62 -15.41 -24.58
C ARG A 184 -3.82 -16.51 -23.90
N GLY A 185 -4.42 -17.21 -22.93
CA GLY A 185 -3.77 -18.29 -22.20
C GLY A 185 -3.12 -17.86 -20.89
N GLY A 186 -3.37 -16.63 -20.44
CA GLY A 186 -3.03 -16.21 -19.09
C GLY A 186 -1.64 -15.63 -18.87
N ILE A 187 -1.32 -15.38 -17.59
CA ILE A 187 -0.05 -14.84 -17.11
C ILE A 187 0.33 -15.55 -15.81
N VAL A 188 1.61 -15.80 -15.61
CA VAL A 188 2.17 -16.37 -14.37
C VAL A 188 3.10 -15.35 -13.71
N ILE A 189 2.87 -15.04 -12.43
CA ILE A 189 3.63 -14.06 -11.65
C ILE A 189 4.31 -14.81 -10.50
N THR A 190 5.63 -14.72 -10.44
CA THR A 190 6.46 -15.36 -9.40
C THR A 190 7.41 -14.39 -8.72
N SER A 191 7.20 -13.09 -8.89
CA SER A 191 8.03 -12.03 -8.32
C SER A 191 7.20 -11.04 -7.54
N ASP A 192 7.81 -10.47 -6.51
CA ASP A 192 7.24 -9.39 -5.72
C ASP A 192 7.17 -8.07 -6.51
N ASP A 193 6.38 -7.13 -5.98
CA ASP A 193 6.25 -5.76 -6.49
C ASP A 193 5.81 -5.69 -7.96
N VAL A 194 4.90 -6.57 -8.37
CA VAL A 194 4.35 -6.60 -9.72
C VAL A 194 3.01 -5.88 -9.78
N THR A 195 2.82 -5.06 -10.81
CA THR A 195 1.50 -4.46 -11.12
C THR A 195 1.06 -4.88 -12.52
N VAL A 196 -0.15 -5.41 -12.65
CA VAL A 196 -0.79 -5.72 -13.94
C VAL A 196 -2.04 -4.86 -14.10
N ARG A 197 -2.11 -4.08 -15.16
CA ARG A 197 -3.17 -3.08 -15.33
C ARG A 197 -3.66 -2.97 -16.77
N ASN A 198 -4.98 -2.73 -16.93
CA ASN A 198 -5.63 -2.42 -18.22
C ASN A 198 -5.47 -3.49 -19.30
N ILE A 199 -5.43 -4.77 -18.94
CA ILE A 199 -5.27 -5.90 -19.87
C ILE A 199 -6.53 -6.76 -19.86
N ALA A 200 -6.89 -7.30 -21.01
CA ALA A 200 -7.87 -8.37 -21.10
C ALA A 200 -7.18 -9.73 -21.19
N PHE A 201 -7.64 -10.70 -20.40
CA PHE A 201 -7.20 -12.08 -20.43
C PHE A 201 -8.31 -12.98 -20.96
N THR A 202 -7.98 -13.89 -21.88
CA THR A 202 -9.00 -14.76 -22.49
C THR A 202 -8.52 -16.19 -22.63
N GLY A 203 -9.37 -17.14 -22.21
CA GLY A 203 -9.06 -18.56 -22.27
C GLY A 203 -7.90 -18.96 -21.36
N GLY A 204 -7.43 -20.18 -21.54
CA GLY A 204 -6.45 -20.80 -20.66
C GLY A 204 -7.10 -21.54 -19.49
N GLU A 205 -6.31 -22.21 -18.70
CA GLU A 205 -6.76 -22.86 -17.47
C GLU A 205 -6.93 -21.80 -16.38
N ILE A 206 -5.92 -21.00 -16.14
CA ILE A 206 -5.91 -19.88 -15.21
C ILE A 206 -5.64 -18.59 -16.00
N GLY A 207 -6.39 -17.53 -15.67
CA GLY A 207 -6.20 -16.23 -16.31
C GLY A 207 -4.98 -15.49 -15.76
N ILE A 208 -4.88 -15.35 -14.44
CA ILE A 208 -3.74 -14.79 -13.73
C ILE A 208 -3.37 -15.74 -12.61
N GLU A 209 -2.22 -16.34 -12.69
CA GLU A 209 -1.62 -17.20 -11.66
C GLU A 209 -0.53 -16.43 -10.92
N ILE A 210 -0.59 -16.42 -9.58
CA ILE A 210 0.38 -15.75 -8.72
C ILE A 210 0.84 -16.76 -7.69
N ASP A 211 2.14 -17.07 -7.65
CA ASP A 211 2.70 -18.06 -6.74
C ASP A 211 3.93 -17.54 -6.02
N GLY A 212 3.86 -17.50 -4.67
CA GLY A 212 4.98 -17.14 -3.81
C GLY A 212 5.43 -15.67 -3.93
N ALA A 213 4.52 -14.73 -4.25
CA ALA A 213 4.83 -13.33 -4.48
C ALA A 213 4.07 -12.39 -3.55
N GLU A 214 4.72 -11.31 -3.10
CA GLU A 214 4.14 -10.29 -2.25
C GLU A 214 3.97 -8.95 -2.99
N ASN A 215 3.03 -8.12 -2.51
CA ASN A 215 2.73 -6.80 -3.08
C ASN A 215 2.40 -6.83 -4.58
N VAL A 216 1.62 -7.83 -4.99
CA VAL A 216 1.14 -7.92 -6.38
C VAL A 216 -0.17 -7.14 -6.51
N LYS A 217 -0.28 -6.28 -7.52
CA LYS A 217 -1.46 -5.45 -7.81
C LYS A 217 -2.06 -5.82 -9.16
N ILE A 218 -3.34 -6.18 -9.15
CA ILE A 218 -4.12 -6.50 -10.35
C ILE A 218 -5.27 -5.49 -10.46
N GLU A 219 -5.20 -4.59 -11.42
CA GLU A 219 -6.10 -3.47 -11.49
C GLU A 219 -6.72 -3.31 -12.89
N HIS A 220 -8.02 -3.02 -12.93
CA HIS A 220 -8.75 -2.71 -14.18
C HIS A 220 -8.56 -3.77 -15.28
N VAL A 221 -8.42 -5.04 -14.89
CA VAL A 221 -8.31 -6.15 -15.85
C VAL A 221 -9.68 -6.76 -16.15
N ARG A 222 -9.78 -7.37 -17.34
CA ARG A 222 -10.95 -8.17 -17.73
C ARG A 222 -10.51 -9.60 -17.98
N ILE A 223 -11.20 -10.56 -17.39
CA ILE A 223 -10.86 -11.98 -17.55
C ILE A 223 -12.09 -12.74 -18.01
N SER A 224 -11.94 -13.59 -19.03
CA SER A 224 -13.04 -14.40 -19.54
C SER A 224 -12.61 -15.71 -20.14
N GLY A 225 -13.47 -16.73 -20.01
CA GLY A 225 -13.29 -18.02 -20.68
C GLY A 225 -12.17 -18.89 -20.15
N THR A 226 -11.78 -18.72 -18.89
CA THR A 226 -10.87 -19.65 -18.19
C THR A 226 -11.59 -20.94 -17.84
N SER A 227 -10.88 -22.08 -17.84
CA SER A 227 -11.47 -23.38 -17.55
C SER A 227 -11.34 -23.82 -16.08
N LEU A 228 -10.56 -23.11 -15.28
CA LEU A 228 -10.40 -23.26 -13.84
C LEU A 228 -10.59 -21.89 -13.17
N ASP A 229 -9.56 -21.18 -12.83
CA ASP A 229 -9.66 -19.93 -12.08
C ASP A 229 -9.41 -18.71 -12.96
N ALA A 230 -10.15 -17.64 -12.72
CA ALA A 230 -9.81 -16.40 -13.40
C ALA A 230 -8.56 -15.77 -12.78
N ILE A 231 -8.49 -15.70 -11.43
CA ILE A 231 -7.30 -15.29 -10.69
C ILE A 231 -7.04 -16.31 -9.60
N GLN A 232 -5.85 -16.87 -9.55
CA GLN A 232 -5.37 -17.75 -8.50
C GLN A 232 -4.13 -17.15 -7.85
N ALA A 233 -4.17 -16.91 -6.53
CA ALA A 233 -3.04 -16.42 -5.74
C ALA A 233 -2.72 -17.41 -4.62
N ARG A 234 -1.58 -18.08 -4.73
CA ARG A 234 -1.11 -19.07 -3.78
C ARG A 234 0.16 -18.60 -3.10
N ARG A 235 0.21 -18.67 -1.77
CA ARG A 235 1.36 -18.17 -0.99
C ARG A 235 1.76 -16.75 -1.39
N ALA A 236 0.76 -15.91 -1.64
CA ALA A 236 0.94 -14.56 -2.18
C ALA A 236 0.05 -13.55 -1.46
N SER A 237 0.54 -12.32 -1.31
CA SER A 237 -0.28 -11.19 -0.90
C SER A 237 -0.61 -10.31 -2.11
N VAL A 238 -1.91 -10.07 -2.32
CA VAL A 238 -2.37 -9.42 -3.55
C VAL A 238 -3.40 -8.33 -3.27
N THR A 239 -3.40 -7.30 -4.10
CA THR A 239 -4.48 -6.31 -4.16
C THR A 239 -5.15 -6.40 -5.53
N ILE A 240 -6.43 -6.77 -5.56
CA ILE A 240 -7.22 -6.94 -6.79
C ILE A 240 -8.31 -5.88 -6.78
N ARG A 241 -8.27 -4.95 -7.73
CA ARG A 241 -9.19 -3.80 -7.78
C ARG A 241 -9.83 -3.58 -9.14
N ASP A 242 -11.11 -3.21 -9.13
CA ASP A 242 -11.86 -2.76 -10.31
C ASP A 242 -11.77 -3.74 -11.49
N CYS A 243 -11.79 -5.04 -11.20
CA CYS A 243 -11.65 -6.10 -12.19
C CYS A 243 -13.02 -6.61 -12.64
N LEU A 244 -13.11 -7.00 -13.90
CA LEU A 244 -14.29 -7.66 -14.46
C LEU A 244 -13.97 -9.10 -14.82
N ILE A 245 -14.53 -10.05 -14.09
CA ILE A 245 -14.42 -11.48 -14.34
C ILE A 245 -15.76 -11.98 -14.87
N HIS A 246 -15.76 -12.53 -16.06
CA HIS A 246 -16.98 -12.93 -16.73
C HIS A 246 -16.91 -14.37 -17.23
N SER A 247 -17.85 -15.16 -16.77
CA SER A 247 -18.12 -16.52 -17.25
C SER A 247 -16.89 -17.41 -17.35
N PRO A 248 -16.24 -17.77 -16.25
CA PRO A 248 -15.38 -18.94 -16.26
C PRO A 248 -16.18 -20.15 -16.79
N VAL A 249 -15.57 -20.94 -17.66
CA VAL A 249 -16.25 -22.01 -18.41
C VAL A 249 -15.76 -23.36 -17.89
N GLY A 250 -16.40 -23.92 -16.89
CA GLY A 250 -16.02 -25.23 -16.37
C GLY A 250 -16.79 -25.63 -15.12
N GLU A 251 -16.73 -26.90 -14.76
CA GLU A 251 -17.44 -27.45 -13.60
C GLU A 251 -16.82 -27.00 -12.26
N TYR A 252 -15.53 -26.70 -12.25
CA TYR A 252 -14.75 -26.36 -11.05
C TYR A 252 -14.19 -24.93 -11.06
N THR A 253 -14.83 -24.02 -11.76
CA THR A 253 -14.33 -22.67 -11.98
C THR A 253 -14.54 -21.77 -10.78
N GLN A 254 -13.51 -21.02 -10.43
CA GLN A 254 -13.55 -19.95 -9.43
C GLN A 254 -13.23 -18.59 -10.07
N GLY A 255 -13.86 -17.56 -9.58
CA GLY A 255 -13.54 -16.21 -10.01
C GLY A 255 -12.17 -15.79 -9.47
N ILE A 256 -12.02 -15.78 -8.15
CA ILE A 256 -10.77 -15.46 -7.45
C ILE A 256 -10.54 -16.52 -6.36
N ASP A 257 -9.37 -17.15 -6.36
CA ASP A 257 -8.90 -18.04 -5.29
C ASP A 257 -7.66 -17.44 -4.61
N ILE A 258 -7.75 -17.25 -3.29
CA ILE A 258 -6.62 -16.84 -2.44
C ILE A 258 -6.30 -17.97 -1.48
N SER A 259 -5.13 -18.60 -1.63
CA SER A 259 -4.79 -19.82 -0.90
C SER A 259 -3.41 -19.77 -0.23
N PHE A 260 -3.32 -20.34 0.99
CA PHE A 260 -2.07 -20.54 1.74
C PHE A 260 -1.29 -19.25 2.01
N ALA A 261 -2.00 -18.16 2.32
CA ALA A 261 -1.46 -16.82 2.53
C ALA A 261 -1.76 -16.28 3.96
N PHE A 262 -1.94 -17.16 4.94
CA PHE A 262 -2.33 -16.76 6.30
C PHE A 262 -1.25 -15.93 7.02
N ASP A 263 0.02 -16.32 6.85
CA ASP A 263 1.16 -15.65 7.49
C ASP A 263 1.71 -14.45 6.69
N LEU A 264 1.09 -14.12 5.55
CA LEU A 264 1.47 -12.99 4.71
C LEU A 264 0.64 -11.74 5.03
N PRO A 265 1.06 -10.55 4.55
CA PRO A 265 0.22 -9.37 4.61
C PRO A 265 -1.18 -9.64 4.03
N PRO A 266 -2.26 -9.06 4.60
CA PRO A 266 -3.61 -9.31 4.10
C PRO A 266 -3.75 -9.01 2.61
N SER A 267 -4.48 -9.88 1.91
CA SER A 267 -4.90 -9.61 0.53
C SER A 267 -6.18 -8.78 0.50
N PHE A 268 -6.34 -7.95 -0.53
CA PHE A 268 -7.50 -7.07 -0.71
C PHE A 268 -8.18 -7.34 -2.04
N ILE A 269 -9.50 -7.51 -2.03
CA ILE A 269 -10.34 -7.67 -3.22
C ILE A 269 -11.42 -6.60 -3.16
N GLU A 270 -11.34 -5.60 -4.01
CA GLU A 270 -12.15 -4.38 -3.90
C GLU A 270 -12.75 -3.98 -5.25
N GLY A 271 -14.04 -3.59 -5.26
CA GLY A 271 -14.71 -3.00 -6.43
C GLY A 271 -14.80 -3.91 -7.65
N CYS A 272 -14.61 -5.22 -7.50
CA CYS A 272 -14.62 -6.16 -8.60
C CYS A 272 -16.04 -6.61 -8.96
N THR A 273 -16.27 -6.89 -10.24
CA THR A 273 -17.48 -7.54 -10.73
C THR A 273 -17.17 -8.96 -11.19
N ILE A 274 -17.81 -9.94 -10.58
CA ILE A 274 -17.58 -11.38 -10.85
C ILE A 274 -18.92 -12.01 -11.25
N LEU A 275 -19.02 -12.49 -12.47
CA LEU A 275 -20.25 -13.00 -13.06
C LEU A 275 -20.09 -14.46 -13.48
N GLY A 276 -20.90 -15.34 -12.91
CA GLY A 276 -20.92 -16.76 -13.22
C GLY A 276 -19.85 -17.57 -12.48
N GLY A 277 -19.52 -18.74 -12.98
CA GLY A 277 -18.61 -19.70 -12.37
C GLY A 277 -19.29 -20.59 -11.32
N ARG A 278 -18.56 -21.54 -10.78
CA ARG A 278 -19.01 -22.34 -9.66
C ARG A 278 -18.96 -21.53 -8.37
N GLU A 279 -17.87 -20.83 -8.15
CA GLU A 279 -17.66 -19.98 -6.98
C GLU A 279 -17.13 -18.60 -7.43
N GLY A 280 -17.51 -17.56 -6.70
CA GLY A 280 -17.09 -16.21 -7.04
C GLY A 280 -15.72 -15.90 -6.45
N ILE A 281 -15.63 -15.75 -5.13
CA ILE A 281 -14.37 -15.53 -4.39
C ILE A 281 -14.24 -16.65 -3.38
N VAL A 282 -13.07 -17.29 -3.35
CA VAL A 282 -12.77 -18.39 -2.41
C VAL A 282 -11.49 -18.07 -1.65
N THR A 283 -11.47 -18.44 -0.38
CA THR A 283 -10.28 -18.32 0.47
C THR A 283 -9.99 -19.64 1.15
N HIS A 284 -8.71 -20.03 1.16
CA HIS A 284 -8.21 -21.25 1.80
C HIS A 284 -6.96 -20.91 2.60
N PHE A 285 -7.03 -20.97 3.94
CA PHE A 285 -5.92 -20.66 4.82
C PHE A 285 -5.24 -19.33 4.46
N ALA A 286 -6.03 -18.24 4.46
CA ALA A 286 -5.61 -16.92 4.01
C ALA A 286 -6.19 -15.82 4.88
N ASN A 287 -5.54 -14.64 4.86
CA ASN A 287 -6.03 -13.41 5.47
C ASN A 287 -6.47 -12.45 4.35
N VAL A 288 -7.77 -12.15 4.26
CA VAL A 288 -8.34 -11.45 3.11
C VAL A 288 -9.39 -10.42 3.52
N HIS A 289 -9.35 -9.25 2.87
CA HIS A 289 -10.41 -8.24 2.91
C HIS A 289 -11.17 -8.24 1.58
N ILE A 290 -12.48 -8.43 1.64
CA ILE A 290 -13.37 -8.50 0.47
C ILE A 290 -14.38 -7.36 0.59
N GLN A 291 -14.21 -6.29 -0.19
CA GLN A 291 -14.96 -5.06 -0.03
C GLN A 291 -15.56 -4.54 -1.34
N ASP A 292 -16.82 -4.07 -1.28
CA ASP A 292 -17.50 -3.37 -2.37
C ASP A 292 -17.54 -4.14 -3.70
N ASN A 293 -17.55 -5.49 -3.66
CA ASN A 293 -17.60 -6.31 -4.87
C ASN A 293 -19.05 -6.65 -5.26
N HIS A 294 -19.28 -6.82 -6.56
CA HIS A 294 -20.51 -7.40 -7.09
C HIS A 294 -20.25 -8.82 -7.59
N VAL A 295 -20.87 -9.82 -6.93
CA VAL A 295 -20.73 -11.23 -7.29
C VAL A 295 -22.10 -11.81 -7.64
N SER A 296 -22.26 -12.35 -8.85
CA SER A 296 -23.57 -12.81 -9.30
C SER A 296 -23.53 -14.05 -10.18
N GLY A 297 -24.59 -14.86 -10.07
CA GLY A 297 -24.83 -16.00 -10.97
C GLY A 297 -23.92 -17.20 -10.77
N THR A 298 -23.34 -17.38 -9.59
CA THR A 298 -22.53 -18.55 -9.23
C THR A 298 -23.40 -19.79 -8.99
N THR A 299 -22.86 -20.99 -9.26
CA THR A 299 -23.63 -22.24 -9.14
C THR A 299 -23.53 -22.91 -7.77
N LEU A 300 -22.52 -22.59 -6.97
CA LEU A 300 -22.32 -23.15 -5.63
C LEU A 300 -22.28 -22.05 -4.55
N ARG A 301 -21.23 -21.26 -4.47
CA ARG A 301 -21.05 -20.20 -3.47
C ARG A 301 -20.62 -18.91 -4.16
N ALA A 302 -21.20 -17.78 -3.78
CA ALA A 302 -20.67 -16.51 -4.26
C ALA A 302 -19.38 -16.15 -3.53
N LEU A 303 -19.39 -16.21 -2.18
CA LEU A 303 -18.18 -16.10 -1.35
C LEU A 303 -18.03 -17.39 -0.54
N GLY A 304 -16.91 -18.07 -0.69
CA GLY A 304 -16.56 -19.30 0.01
C GLY A 304 -15.32 -19.12 0.91
N LEU A 305 -15.54 -18.87 2.20
CA LEU A 305 -14.49 -18.53 3.17
C LEU A 305 -14.22 -19.76 4.02
N THR A 306 -13.12 -20.45 3.72
CA THR A 306 -12.89 -21.81 4.22
C THR A 306 -11.47 -22.03 4.73
N GLU A 307 -11.25 -23.17 5.39
CA GLU A 307 -9.96 -23.70 5.79
C GLU A 307 -9.15 -22.73 6.66
N MET A 308 -9.69 -22.35 7.82
CA MET A 308 -9.03 -21.49 8.82
C MET A 308 -8.62 -20.10 8.29
N SER A 309 -9.36 -19.57 7.32
CA SER A 309 -9.13 -18.21 6.82
C SER A 309 -9.61 -17.15 7.82
N MET A 310 -8.94 -15.99 7.85
CA MET A 310 -9.40 -14.77 8.52
C MET A 310 -9.91 -13.80 7.46
N VAL A 311 -11.21 -13.51 7.46
CA VAL A 311 -11.80 -12.72 6.36
C VAL A 311 -12.69 -11.60 6.87
N MET A 312 -12.44 -10.39 6.37
CA MET A 312 -13.36 -9.27 6.51
C MET A 312 -14.17 -9.14 5.21
N VAL A 313 -15.49 -9.09 5.32
CA VAL A 313 -16.42 -9.02 4.18
C VAL A 313 -17.36 -7.85 4.40
N GLU A 314 -17.19 -6.77 3.64
CA GLU A 314 -17.91 -5.51 3.86
C GLU A 314 -18.46 -4.93 2.55
N GLY A 315 -19.70 -4.45 2.58
CA GLY A 315 -20.29 -3.66 1.48
C GLY A 315 -20.50 -4.41 0.16
N ASN A 316 -20.40 -5.74 0.13
CA ASN A 316 -20.53 -6.51 -1.11
C ASN A 316 -22.00 -6.71 -1.52
N ASP A 317 -22.26 -6.70 -2.84
CA ASP A 317 -23.52 -7.03 -3.44
C ASP A 317 -23.47 -8.44 -4.07
N VAL A 318 -24.08 -9.42 -3.38
CA VAL A 318 -24.11 -10.83 -3.77
C VAL A 318 -25.49 -11.18 -4.29
N GLN A 319 -25.61 -11.53 -5.57
CA GLN A 319 -26.88 -11.77 -6.22
C GLN A 319 -26.94 -13.11 -6.97
N ASN A 320 -28.10 -13.76 -6.92
CA ASN A 320 -28.41 -14.92 -7.76
C ASN A 320 -27.42 -16.09 -7.67
N ALA A 321 -26.82 -16.34 -6.52
CA ALA A 321 -26.08 -17.57 -6.29
C ALA A 321 -27.07 -18.76 -6.21
N LEU A 322 -26.90 -19.79 -7.02
CA LEU A 322 -27.80 -20.95 -7.00
C LEU A 322 -27.66 -21.79 -5.72
N GLY A 323 -26.53 -21.68 -5.05
CA GLY A 323 -26.29 -22.26 -3.72
C GLY A 323 -26.26 -21.17 -2.64
N VAL A 324 -25.12 -21.02 -1.96
CA VAL A 324 -24.93 -20.13 -0.81
C VAL A 324 -24.38 -18.77 -1.29
N GLY A 325 -24.93 -17.68 -0.78
CA GLY A 325 -24.40 -16.33 -1.03
C GLY A 325 -23.03 -16.15 -0.35
N ILE A 326 -22.99 -16.15 0.97
CA ILE A 326 -21.75 -16.07 1.75
C ILE A 326 -21.65 -17.29 2.66
N TYR A 327 -20.62 -18.07 2.51
CA TYR A 327 -20.30 -19.24 3.33
C TYR A 327 -19.02 -18.97 4.13
N CYS A 328 -19.11 -19.05 5.45
CA CYS A 328 -17.96 -19.03 6.35
C CYS A 328 -17.95 -20.33 7.14
N GLY A 329 -16.93 -21.14 6.95
CA GLY A 329 -16.85 -22.45 7.57
C GLY A 329 -15.43 -22.99 7.69
N ASP A 330 -15.32 -24.27 8.07
CA ASP A 330 -14.05 -24.98 8.15
C ASP A 330 -13.01 -24.27 9.05
N TYR A 331 -13.49 -23.87 10.26
CA TYR A 331 -12.72 -23.12 11.28
C TYR A 331 -12.26 -21.72 10.86
N SER A 332 -12.89 -21.13 9.85
CA SER A 332 -12.58 -19.75 9.44
C SER A 332 -13.23 -18.73 10.38
N GLU A 333 -12.56 -17.59 10.56
CA GLU A 333 -13.05 -16.43 11.30
C GLU A 333 -13.46 -15.35 10.32
N CYS A 334 -14.77 -14.99 10.28
CA CYS A 334 -15.29 -14.03 9.33
C CYS A 334 -15.98 -12.87 10.05
N MET A 335 -15.60 -11.65 9.70
CA MET A 335 -16.35 -10.45 10.04
C MET A 335 -17.16 -10.05 8.80
N ILE A 336 -18.50 -10.06 8.91
CA ILE A 336 -19.41 -9.87 7.78
C ILE A 336 -20.33 -8.69 8.11
N GLU A 337 -20.15 -7.55 7.42
CA GLU A 337 -20.85 -6.30 7.71
C GLU A 337 -21.35 -5.64 6.42
N ASP A 338 -22.52 -5.04 6.47
CA ASP A 338 -23.09 -4.16 5.42
C ASP A 338 -23.21 -4.80 4.01
N ASN A 339 -23.30 -6.13 3.92
CA ASN A 339 -23.44 -6.81 2.63
C ASN A 339 -24.91 -6.98 2.24
N VAL A 340 -25.20 -6.86 0.95
CA VAL A 340 -26.50 -7.16 0.36
C VAL A 340 -26.45 -8.55 -0.27
N VAL A 341 -27.29 -9.47 0.20
CA VAL A 341 -27.37 -10.84 -0.33
C VAL A 341 -28.77 -11.12 -0.81
N GLY A 342 -28.93 -11.42 -2.10
CA GLY A 342 -30.23 -11.67 -2.71
C GLY A 342 -30.24 -12.80 -3.75
N GLY A 343 -31.42 -13.40 -3.97
CA GLY A 343 -31.59 -14.45 -4.99
C GLY A 343 -30.85 -15.76 -4.71
N THR A 344 -30.45 -16.01 -3.46
CA THR A 344 -29.83 -17.26 -3.01
C THR A 344 -30.86 -18.23 -2.46
N ARG A 345 -30.55 -19.53 -2.36
CA ARG A 345 -31.44 -20.50 -1.73
C ARG A 345 -31.38 -20.34 -0.19
N PRO A 346 -32.54 -20.11 0.48
CA PRO A 346 -32.58 -19.83 1.92
C PRO A 346 -32.14 -21.00 2.82
N ASP A 347 -32.18 -22.20 2.32
CA ASP A 347 -31.98 -23.46 3.07
C ASP A 347 -30.50 -23.89 3.18
N MET A 348 -29.58 -23.12 2.57
CA MET A 348 -28.15 -23.40 2.58
C MET A 348 -27.32 -22.37 3.39
N ALA A 349 -27.97 -21.50 4.14
CA ALA A 349 -27.30 -20.54 5.00
C ALA A 349 -27.08 -21.14 6.39
N SER A 350 -26.19 -22.10 6.54
CA SER A 350 -25.76 -22.51 7.88
C SER A 350 -24.41 -23.21 7.86
N GLY A 351 -23.39 -22.46 7.97
CA GLY A 351 -22.15 -22.84 8.63
C GLY A 351 -22.08 -22.04 9.92
N ASP A 352 -21.87 -22.72 11.00
CA ASP A 352 -21.90 -22.30 12.40
C ASP A 352 -21.18 -20.95 12.66
N ARG A 353 -21.90 -20.00 13.29
CA ARG A 353 -21.44 -18.72 13.84
C ARG A 353 -21.23 -17.53 12.89
N THR A 354 -22.25 -17.15 12.18
CA THR A 354 -22.38 -15.78 11.71
C THR A 354 -23.04 -14.94 12.81
N ARG A 355 -22.35 -13.94 13.34
CA ARG A 355 -23.02 -12.77 13.92
C ARG A 355 -23.41 -11.88 12.77
N LEU A 356 -24.68 -11.86 12.43
CA LEU A 356 -25.32 -10.85 11.57
C LEU A 356 -25.46 -9.54 12.35
#